data_e278359fe5808da004ee0b2540fb61aa
#
_entry.id   e278359fe5808da004ee0b2540fb61aa
#
_cell.length_a   1.000
_cell.length_b   1.000
_cell.length_c   1.000
_cell.angle_alpha   90.00
_cell.angle_beta   90.00
_cell.angle_gamma   90.00
#
_symmetry.space_group_name_H-M   'P 1'
#
loop_
_entity.id
_entity.type
_entity.pdbx_description
1 polymer ?
#
loop_
_entity_poly.entity_id
_entity_poly.type
_entity_poly.pdbx_seq_one_letter_code
_entity_poly.pdbx_strand_id
1 'polypeptide(L)'
;GSVDYSAEYLSWMAELSYQTELSRLDSYERLSNCLLSCVSIISVALLTVAPVLFAKYSYNDNGATASFILLASGYVVVMLLLGTSFLLSLLSQVRLKMSVLASPTELNDYVVGEVNRGAPFASPMEVAEGKVKAVQPHFESLNRKNERMRKYLRASMILLIVAVSISLFLVCLFSLFEFLLPPFWS
;
A
#
# COMPACT_ATOMS: atom_id res chain seq x y z
N GLY A 1 -34.30 27.02 17.14
CA GLY A 1 -34.29 26.23 15.88
C GLY A 1 -32.98 26.25 15.14
N SER A 2 -32.33 27.39 14.92
CA SER A 2 -31.12 27.46 14.07
C SER A 2 -29.85 26.90 14.73
N VAL A 3 -29.76 26.95 16.05
CA VAL A 3 -28.57 26.46 16.81
C VAL A 3 -28.53 24.93 16.84
N ASP A 4 -29.67 24.27 16.87
CA ASP A 4 -29.75 22.81 16.87
C ASP A 4 -29.31 22.22 15.54
N TYR A 5 -29.67 22.83 14.43
CA TYR A 5 -29.24 22.38 13.10
C TYR A 5 -27.73 22.51 12.90
N SER A 6 -27.09 23.56 13.44
CA SER A 6 -25.64 23.72 13.32
C SER A 6 -24.86 22.68 14.15
N ALA A 7 -25.34 22.33 15.34
CA ALA A 7 -24.75 21.31 16.20
C ALA A 7 -24.87 19.91 15.57
N GLU A 8 -26.04 19.57 15.04
CA GLU A 8 -26.30 18.32 14.35
C GLU A 8 -25.41 18.20 13.10
N TYR A 9 -25.32 19.27 12.31
CA TYR A 9 -24.47 19.33 11.12
C TYR A 9 -22.98 19.10 11.46
N LEU A 10 -22.45 19.76 12.49
CA LEU A 10 -21.05 19.59 12.92
C LEU A 10 -20.77 18.16 13.38
N SER A 11 -21.67 17.55 14.16
CA SER A 11 -21.52 16.18 14.63
C SER A 11 -21.57 15.19 13.47
N TRP A 12 -22.45 15.39 12.50
CA TRP A 12 -22.56 14.58 11.29
C TRP A 12 -21.34 14.70 10.40
N MET A 13 -20.82 15.92 10.18
CA MET A 13 -19.60 16.15 9.40
C MET A 13 -18.37 15.49 10.01
N ALA A 14 -18.22 15.53 11.34
CA ALA A 14 -17.12 14.87 12.03
C ALA A 14 -17.18 13.34 11.84
N GLU A 15 -18.36 12.76 11.96
CA GLU A 15 -18.59 11.33 11.76
C GLU A 15 -18.36 10.91 10.31
N LEU A 16 -18.89 11.66 9.34
CA LEU A 16 -18.69 11.41 7.92
C LEU A 16 -17.21 11.47 7.52
N SER A 17 -16.48 12.46 8.03
CA SER A 17 -15.05 12.59 7.77
C SER A 17 -14.27 11.39 8.32
N TYR A 18 -14.60 10.95 9.52
CA TYR A 18 -13.97 9.78 10.13
C TYR A 18 -14.27 8.48 9.36
N GLN A 19 -15.54 8.26 8.98
CA GLN A 19 -15.94 7.10 8.17
C GLN A 19 -15.28 7.09 6.80
N THR A 20 -15.12 8.27 6.20
CA THR A 20 -14.41 8.41 4.91
C THR A 20 -12.95 7.96 5.03
N GLU A 21 -12.25 8.37 6.10
CA GLU A 21 -10.86 7.94 6.31
C GLU A 21 -10.75 6.44 6.65
N LEU A 22 -11.73 5.86 7.35
CA LEU A 22 -11.79 4.41 7.56
C LEU A 22 -11.98 3.64 6.26
N SER A 23 -12.87 4.11 5.40
CA SER A 23 -13.09 3.50 4.07
C SER A 23 -11.83 3.57 3.19
N ARG A 24 -11.09 4.69 3.26
CA ARG A 24 -9.78 4.81 2.59
C ARG A 24 -8.78 3.81 3.13
N LEU A 25 -8.73 3.62 4.44
CA LEU A 25 -7.84 2.64 5.07
C LEU A 25 -8.12 1.22 4.54
N ASP A 26 -9.39 0.79 4.54
CA ASP A 26 -9.78 -0.52 4.01
C ASP A 26 -9.39 -0.69 2.54
N SER A 27 -9.59 0.35 1.73
CA SER A 27 -9.19 0.35 0.32
C SER A 27 -7.67 0.21 0.14
N TYR A 28 -6.87 0.88 0.96
CA TYR A 28 -5.41 0.77 0.93
C TYR A 28 -4.92 -0.59 1.42
N GLU A 29 -5.55 -1.19 2.42
CA GLU A 29 -5.23 -2.53 2.90
C GLU A 29 -5.52 -3.59 1.82
N ARG A 30 -6.65 -3.49 1.13
CA ARG A 30 -6.98 -4.35 -0.02
C ARG A 30 -5.98 -4.19 -1.16
N LEU A 31 -5.62 -2.95 -1.51
CA LEU A 31 -4.63 -2.68 -2.55
C LEU A 31 -3.26 -3.24 -2.18
N SER A 32 -2.84 -3.09 -0.92
CA SER A 32 -1.58 -3.65 -0.42
C SER A 32 -1.53 -5.17 -0.54
N ASN A 33 -2.62 -5.87 -0.16
CA ASN A 33 -2.73 -7.32 -0.30
C ASN A 33 -2.69 -7.76 -1.76
N CYS A 34 -3.35 -7.02 -2.65
CA CYS A 34 -3.30 -7.27 -4.08
C CYS A 34 -1.88 -7.12 -4.63
N LEU A 35 -1.17 -6.06 -4.26
CA LEU A 35 0.23 -5.83 -4.67
C LEU A 35 1.16 -6.93 -4.16
N LEU A 36 1.03 -7.34 -2.90
CA LEU A 36 1.82 -8.45 -2.35
C LEU A 36 1.60 -9.74 -3.13
N SER A 37 0.35 -10.06 -3.46
CA SER A 37 0.00 -11.24 -4.26
C SER A 37 0.59 -11.15 -5.67
N CYS A 38 0.45 -10.02 -6.35
CA CYS A 38 1.00 -9.81 -7.69
C CYS A 38 2.53 -9.95 -7.70
N VAL A 39 3.22 -9.29 -6.76
CA VAL A 39 4.69 -9.36 -6.67
C VAL A 39 5.14 -10.80 -6.39
N SER A 40 4.44 -11.52 -5.51
CA SER A 40 4.75 -12.91 -5.18
C SER A 40 4.60 -13.83 -6.39
N ILE A 41 3.50 -13.71 -7.13
CA ILE A 41 3.25 -14.53 -8.33
C ILE A 41 4.33 -14.27 -9.39
N ILE A 42 4.64 -13.00 -9.66
CA ILE A 42 5.65 -12.62 -10.65
C ILE A 42 7.03 -13.12 -10.21
N SER A 43 7.37 -12.99 -8.92
CA SER A 43 8.66 -13.45 -8.40
C SER A 43 8.81 -14.97 -8.51
N VAL A 44 7.77 -15.74 -8.19
CA VAL A 44 7.78 -17.21 -8.36
C VAL A 44 7.90 -17.59 -9.83
N ALA A 45 7.17 -16.93 -10.72
CA ALA A 45 7.27 -17.17 -12.16
C ALA A 45 8.70 -16.92 -12.68
N LEU A 46 9.32 -15.81 -12.29
CA LEU A 46 10.69 -15.48 -12.68
C LEU A 46 11.71 -16.48 -12.11
N LEU A 47 11.57 -16.89 -10.86
CA LEU A 47 12.43 -17.90 -10.24
C LEU A 47 12.32 -19.26 -10.93
N THR A 48 11.13 -19.61 -11.42
CA THR A 48 10.89 -20.87 -12.13
C THR A 48 11.51 -20.85 -13.54
N VAL A 49 11.44 -19.73 -14.24
CA VAL A 49 11.94 -19.58 -15.61
C VAL A 49 13.46 -19.35 -15.65
N ALA A 50 14.04 -18.73 -14.63
CA ALA A 50 15.45 -18.38 -14.59
C ALA A 50 16.41 -19.57 -14.86
N PRO A 51 16.29 -20.74 -14.21
CA PRO A 51 17.19 -21.87 -14.46
C PRO A 51 17.16 -22.33 -15.92
N VAL A 52 15.99 -22.30 -16.56
CA VAL A 52 15.82 -22.72 -17.96
C VAL A 52 16.54 -21.73 -18.89
N LEU A 53 16.38 -20.45 -18.65
CA LEU A 53 17.04 -19.41 -19.43
C LEU A 53 18.57 -19.47 -19.25
N PHE A 54 19.04 -19.57 -18.02
CA PHE A 54 20.47 -19.62 -17.74
C PHE A 54 21.13 -20.89 -18.30
N ALA A 55 20.48 -22.07 -18.24
CA ALA A 55 20.98 -23.29 -18.82
C ALA A 55 21.15 -23.17 -20.35
N LYS A 56 20.18 -22.54 -21.04
CA LYS A 56 20.22 -22.34 -22.48
C LYS A 56 21.41 -21.48 -22.93
N TYR A 57 21.74 -20.42 -22.17
CA TYR A 57 22.78 -19.47 -22.53
C TYR A 57 24.17 -19.81 -21.97
N SER A 58 24.24 -20.70 -20.98
CA SER A 58 25.52 -21.13 -20.39
C SER A 58 26.30 -22.13 -21.26
N TYR A 59 25.65 -22.80 -22.22
CA TYR A 59 26.20 -23.91 -22.96
C TYR A 59 26.94 -23.50 -24.26
N ASN A 60 27.00 -22.24 -24.63
CA ASN A 60 27.50 -21.79 -25.93
C ASN A 60 28.78 -20.96 -25.78
N ASP A 61 29.89 -21.50 -26.35
CA ASP A 61 31.31 -21.26 -25.99
C ASP A 61 31.88 -19.97 -26.51
N ASN A 62 31.59 -18.96 -27.00
CA ASN A 62 32.40 -17.77 -27.35
C ASN A 62 31.66 -16.48 -27.77
N GLY A 63 30.39 -16.49 -27.95
CA GLY A 63 29.58 -15.27 -28.18
C GLY A 63 28.52 -15.03 -27.07
N ALA A 64 28.31 -16.05 -26.29
CA ALA A 64 27.24 -16.10 -25.27
C ALA A 64 27.55 -15.30 -23.99
N THR A 65 28.81 -14.93 -23.75
CA THR A 65 29.22 -14.31 -22.50
C THR A 65 28.59 -12.92 -22.31
N ALA A 66 28.52 -12.12 -23.35
CA ALA A 66 27.91 -10.79 -23.27
C ALA A 66 26.36 -10.87 -23.08
N SER A 67 25.73 -11.76 -23.84
CA SER A 67 24.27 -12.00 -23.71
C SER A 67 23.90 -12.61 -22.37
N PHE A 68 24.73 -13.54 -21.87
CA PHE A 68 24.55 -14.11 -20.54
C PHE A 68 24.69 -13.05 -19.43
N ILE A 69 25.73 -12.20 -19.50
CA ILE A 69 25.95 -11.12 -18.53
C ILE A 69 24.78 -10.13 -18.56
N LEU A 70 24.30 -9.77 -19.75
CA LEU A 70 23.14 -8.86 -19.89
C LEU A 70 21.88 -9.47 -19.28
N LEU A 71 21.59 -10.74 -19.56
CA LEU A 71 20.45 -11.45 -19.01
C LEU A 71 20.55 -11.57 -17.49
N ALA A 72 21.71 -11.97 -16.97
CA ALA A 72 21.94 -12.13 -15.54
C ALA A 72 21.82 -10.80 -14.79
N SER A 73 22.43 -9.73 -15.33
CA SER A 73 22.34 -8.40 -14.73
C SER A 73 20.91 -7.86 -14.76
N GLY A 74 20.19 -8.00 -15.87
CA GLY A 74 18.81 -7.63 -15.99
C GLY A 74 17.91 -8.38 -15.00
N TYR A 75 18.11 -9.68 -14.86
CA TYR A 75 17.40 -10.52 -13.90
C TYR A 75 17.63 -10.05 -12.44
N VAL A 76 18.87 -9.79 -12.06
CA VAL A 76 19.21 -9.30 -10.73
C VAL A 76 18.52 -7.95 -10.45
N VAL A 77 18.55 -7.03 -11.41
CA VAL A 77 17.87 -5.73 -11.28
C VAL A 77 16.37 -5.92 -11.08
N VAL A 78 15.73 -6.75 -11.88
CA VAL A 78 14.27 -7.03 -11.74
C VAL A 78 13.96 -7.63 -10.37
N MET A 79 14.76 -8.61 -9.90
CA MET A 79 14.54 -9.22 -8.58
C MET A 79 14.73 -8.22 -7.43
N LEU A 80 15.69 -7.30 -7.53
CA LEU A 80 15.86 -6.23 -6.54
C LEU A 80 14.67 -5.26 -6.53
N LEU A 81 14.15 -4.89 -7.70
CA LEU A 81 12.97 -4.02 -7.80
C LEU A 81 11.73 -4.70 -7.22
N LEU A 82 11.51 -5.99 -7.53
CA LEU A 82 10.39 -6.77 -6.96
C LEU A 82 10.54 -6.93 -5.44
N GLY A 83 11.74 -7.24 -4.94
CA GLY A 83 12.01 -7.35 -3.51
C GLY A 83 11.76 -6.03 -2.78
N THR A 84 12.20 -4.91 -3.35
CA THR A 84 11.94 -3.58 -2.79
C THR A 84 10.46 -3.24 -2.81
N SER A 85 9.75 -3.55 -3.91
CA SER A 85 8.29 -3.37 -4.00
C SER A 85 7.55 -4.19 -2.95
N PHE A 86 7.96 -5.45 -2.74
CA PHE A 86 7.42 -6.32 -1.70
C PHE A 86 7.61 -5.73 -0.30
N LEU A 87 8.84 -5.29 0.03
CA LEU A 87 9.15 -4.67 1.31
C LEU A 87 8.33 -3.39 1.55
N LEU A 88 8.17 -2.54 0.53
CA LEU A 88 7.35 -1.34 0.66
C LEU A 88 5.87 -1.66 0.89
N SER A 89 5.34 -2.69 0.23
CA SER A 89 3.98 -3.18 0.48
C SER A 89 3.81 -3.72 1.89
N LEU A 90 4.78 -4.47 2.41
CA LEU A 90 4.78 -4.93 3.81
C LEU A 90 4.85 -3.74 4.79
N LEU A 91 5.75 -2.78 4.55
CA LEU A 91 5.88 -1.58 5.37
C LEU A 91 4.60 -0.74 5.40
N SER A 92 3.82 -0.76 4.31
CA SER A 92 2.52 -0.09 4.29
C SER A 92 1.54 -0.71 5.28
N GLN A 93 1.66 -2.01 5.56
CA GLN A 93 0.78 -2.75 6.49
C GLN A 93 1.24 -2.68 7.95
N VAL A 94 2.45 -2.16 8.22
CA VAL A 94 2.92 -2.02 9.61
C VAL A 94 1.92 -1.18 10.38
N ARG A 95 1.26 -1.82 11.34
CA ARG A 95 0.28 -1.20 12.22
C ARG A 95 0.98 -0.16 13.10
N LEU A 96 0.83 1.11 12.74
CA LEU A 96 1.05 2.18 13.70
C LEU A 96 0.04 1.97 14.84
N LYS A 97 0.50 2.09 16.08
CA LYS A 97 -0.42 2.15 17.24
C LYS A 97 -1.50 3.18 16.93
N MET A 98 -2.68 2.69 16.57
CA MET A 98 -3.85 3.55 16.42
C MET A 98 -4.37 3.79 17.82
N SER A 99 -4.60 5.04 18.18
CA SER A 99 -5.49 5.33 19.28
C SER A 99 -6.87 4.80 18.86
N VAL A 100 -7.27 3.70 19.45
CA VAL A 100 -8.61 3.16 19.25
C VAL A 100 -9.58 4.22 19.75
N LEU A 101 -10.63 4.50 18.98
CA LEU A 101 -11.72 5.33 19.49
C LEU A 101 -12.12 4.75 20.84
N ALA A 102 -12.26 5.62 21.83
CA ALA A 102 -12.75 5.23 23.14
C ALA A 102 -13.95 4.28 22.96
N SER A 103 -13.93 3.16 23.65
CA SER A 103 -15.02 2.21 23.55
C SER A 103 -16.33 2.94 23.89
N PRO A 104 -17.50 2.50 23.40
CA PRO A 104 -18.78 3.09 23.80
C PRO A 104 -18.95 3.22 25.31
N THR A 105 -18.34 2.32 26.06
CA THR A 105 -18.27 2.35 27.53
C THR A 105 -17.43 3.51 28.06
N GLU A 106 -16.25 3.76 27.51
CA GLU A 106 -15.40 4.89 27.91
C GLU A 106 -16.04 6.24 27.55
N LEU A 107 -16.73 6.30 26.41
CA LEU A 107 -17.50 7.49 26.02
C LEU A 107 -18.69 7.72 26.98
N ASN A 108 -19.37 6.65 27.37
CA ASN A 108 -20.46 6.70 28.35
C ASN A 108 -19.95 7.12 29.74
N ASP A 109 -18.81 6.56 30.17
CA ASP A 109 -18.18 6.90 31.45
C ASP A 109 -17.69 8.36 31.46
N TYR A 110 -17.20 8.87 30.34
CA TYR A 110 -16.87 10.29 30.20
C TYR A 110 -18.11 11.17 30.35
N VAL A 111 -19.20 10.85 29.63
CA VAL A 111 -20.48 11.60 29.70
C VAL A 111 -21.07 11.54 31.11
N VAL A 112 -21.09 10.35 31.71
CA VAL A 112 -21.59 10.16 33.09
C VAL A 112 -20.70 10.87 34.11
N GLY A 113 -19.37 10.88 33.89
CA GLY A 113 -18.43 11.61 34.73
C GLY A 113 -18.66 13.11 34.71
N GLU A 114 -18.93 13.69 33.56
CA GLU A 114 -19.29 15.12 33.42
C GLU A 114 -20.64 15.46 34.06
N VAL A 115 -21.63 14.60 33.87
CA VAL A 115 -22.96 14.76 34.53
C VAL A 115 -22.82 14.69 36.06
N ASN A 116 -22.00 13.77 36.59
CA ASN A 116 -21.79 13.63 38.04
C ASN A 116 -20.98 14.79 38.65
N ARG A 117 -20.24 15.55 37.85
CA ARG A 117 -19.53 16.77 38.29
C ARG A 117 -20.48 17.98 38.42
N GLY A 118 -21.77 17.80 38.17
CA GLY A 118 -22.77 18.86 38.29
C GLY A 118 -22.68 19.94 37.22
N ALA A 119 -22.02 19.60 36.11
CA ALA A 119 -22.04 20.45 34.92
C ALA A 119 -23.50 20.61 34.46
N PRO A 120 -24.03 21.84 34.29
CA PRO A 120 -25.35 22.04 33.70
C PRO A 120 -25.34 21.34 32.34
N PHE A 121 -26.46 20.73 31.94
CA PHE A 121 -26.61 20.11 30.64
C PHE A 121 -25.99 21.01 29.57
N ALA A 122 -24.88 20.57 28.98
CA ALA A 122 -24.20 21.30 27.96
C ALA A 122 -25.19 21.62 26.84
N SER A 123 -25.10 22.80 26.28
CA SER A 123 -25.92 23.17 25.13
C SER A 123 -25.67 22.17 24.00
N PRO A 124 -26.61 21.92 23.08
CA PRO A 124 -26.40 21.03 21.95
C PRO A 124 -25.10 21.34 21.20
N MET A 125 -24.68 22.60 21.16
CA MET A 125 -23.46 23.07 20.54
C MET A 125 -22.19 22.62 21.30
N GLU A 126 -22.20 22.69 22.64
CA GLU A 126 -21.09 22.22 23.47
C GLU A 126 -20.91 20.71 23.38
N VAL A 127 -22.01 19.95 23.27
CA VAL A 127 -21.96 18.50 23.03
C VAL A 127 -21.35 18.20 21.66
N ALA A 128 -21.74 18.96 20.63
CA ALA A 128 -21.18 18.80 19.28
C ALA A 128 -19.69 19.15 19.23
N GLU A 129 -19.26 20.23 19.87
CA GLU A 129 -17.84 20.60 19.99
C GLU A 129 -17.05 19.58 20.79
N GLY A 130 -17.59 19.04 21.86
CA GLY A 130 -16.98 17.95 22.62
C GLY A 130 -16.77 16.71 21.77
N LYS A 131 -17.75 16.34 20.94
CA LYS A 131 -17.68 15.23 20.01
C LYS A 131 -16.61 15.44 18.95
N VAL A 132 -16.53 16.64 18.36
CA VAL A 132 -15.48 17.01 17.41
C VAL A 132 -14.10 16.92 18.05
N LYS A 133 -13.91 17.49 19.25
CA LYS A 133 -12.65 17.42 19.99
C LYS A 133 -12.23 15.99 20.33
N ALA A 134 -13.18 15.11 20.65
CA ALA A 134 -12.91 13.70 20.92
C ALA A 134 -12.52 12.92 19.66
N VAL A 135 -13.13 13.21 18.52
CA VAL A 135 -12.87 12.53 17.24
C VAL A 135 -11.60 13.03 16.56
N GLN A 136 -11.26 14.30 16.73
CA GLN A 136 -10.14 14.94 16.03
C GLN A 136 -8.79 14.21 16.16
N PRO A 137 -8.29 13.79 17.35
CA PRO A 137 -7.00 13.09 17.46
C PRO A 137 -7.03 11.73 16.77
N HIS A 138 -8.17 11.05 16.76
CA HIS A 138 -8.34 9.78 16.05
C HIS A 138 -8.34 9.98 14.55
N PHE A 139 -9.04 11.01 14.07
CA PHE A 139 -9.02 11.40 12.66
C PHE A 139 -7.62 11.76 12.18
N GLU A 140 -6.88 12.58 12.92
CA GLU A 140 -5.50 12.95 12.58
C GLU A 140 -4.57 11.74 12.54
N SER A 141 -4.70 10.83 13.51
CA SER A 141 -3.93 9.59 13.56
C SER A 141 -4.21 8.72 12.33
N LEU A 142 -5.49 8.58 11.97
CA LEU A 142 -5.94 7.79 10.82
C LEU A 142 -5.48 8.42 9.50
N ASN A 143 -5.61 9.73 9.37
CA ASN A 143 -5.17 10.47 8.18
C ASN A 143 -3.66 10.35 7.98
N ARG A 144 -2.84 10.48 9.03
CA ARG A 144 -1.38 10.27 8.96
C ARG A 144 -1.04 8.84 8.51
N LYS A 145 -1.76 7.84 9.02
CA LYS A 145 -1.59 6.44 8.59
C LYS A 145 -1.91 6.28 7.11
N ASN A 146 -3.07 6.79 6.68
CA ASN A 146 -3.51 6.71 5.29
C ASN A 146 -2.55 7.40 4.33
N GLU A 147 -2.02 8.57 4.68
CA GLU A 147 -1.02 9.27 3.88
C GLU A 147 0.29 8.47 3.76
N ARG A 148 0.73 7.86 4.86
CA ARG A 148 1.92 7.01 4.85
C ARG A 148 1.71 5.77 3.98
N MET A 149 0.60 5.07 4.14
CA MET A 149 0.23 3.93 3.31
C MET A 149 0.18 4.31 1.83
N ARG A 150 -0.46 5.41 1.49
CA ARG A 150 -0.52 5.93 0.12
C ARG A 150 0.86 6.13 -0.50
N LYS A 151 1.80 6.71 0.25
CA LYS A 151 3.18 6.93 -0.24
C LYS A 151 3.90 5.61 -0.52
N TYR A 152 3.85 4.66 0.40
CA TYR A 152 4.49 3.36 0.21
C TYR A 152 3.85 2.54 -0.90
N LEU A 153 2.52 2.50 -0.97
CA LEU A 153 1.79 1.79 -2.02
C LEU A 153 2.08 2.37 -3.40
N ARG A 154 2.09 3.71 -3.52
CA ARG A 154 2.43 4.38 -4.78
C ARG A 154 3.85 4.04 -5.23
N ALA A 155 4.83 4.10 -4.33
CA ALA A 155 6.21 3.72 -4.62
C ALA A 155 6.31 2.24 -5.03
N SER A 156 5.66 1.34 -4.30
CA SER A 156 5.60 -0.08 -4.61
C SER A 156 5.00 -0.36 -6.00
N MET A 157 3.89 0.30 -6.34
CA MET A 157 3.27 0.19 -7.68
C MET A 157 4.21 0.64 -8.79
N ILE A 158 4.89 1.78 -8.62
CA ILE A 158 5.84 2.28 -9.61
C ILE A 158 6.97 1.27 -9.81
N LEU A 159 7.55 0.74 -8.73
CA LEU A 159 8.61 -0.26 -8.81
C LEU A 159 8.15 -1.54 -9.50
N LEU A 160 6.94 -2.00 -9.22
CA LEU A 160 6.34 -3.16 -9.88
C LEU A 160 6.17 -2.93 -11.38
N ILE A 161 5.63 -1.78 -11.80
CA ILE A 161 5.47 -1.43 -13.20
C ILE A 161 6.82 -1.38 -13.92
N VAL A 162 7.83 -0.77 -13.30
CA VAL A 162 9.19 -0.70 -13.86
C VAL A 162 9.79 -2.10 -13.98
N ALA A 163 9.65 -2.96 -12.96
CA ALA A 163 10.16 -4.33 -12.99
C ALA A 163 9.51 -5.14 -14.11
N VAL A 164 8.19 -5.06 -14.27
CA VAL A 164 7.45 -5.73 -15.36
C VAL A 164 7.87 -5.20 -16.72
N SER A 165 8.03 -3.89 -16.87
CA SER A 165 8.46 -3.26 -18.13
C SER A 165 9.86 -3.71 -18.53
N ILE A 166 10.81 -3.77 -17.60
CA ILE A 166 12.16 -4.28 -17.85
C ILE A 166 12.11 -5.76 -18.23
N SER A 167 11.30 -6.56 -17.53
CA SER A 167 11.15 -7.99 -17.84
C SER A 167 10.63 -8.21 -19.26
N LEU A 168 9.59 -7.48 -19.66
CA LEU A 168 9.03 -7.55 -21.01
C LEU A 168 10.05 -7.10 -22.07
N PHE A 169 10.76 -6.00 -21.78
CA PHE A 169 11.81 -5.52 -22.69
C PHE A 169 12.91 -6.56 -22.90
N LEU A 170 13.37 -7.21 -21.84
CA LEU A 170 14.38 -8.29 -21.94
C LEU A 170 13.85 -9.46 -22.76
N VAL A 171 12.62 -9.91 -22.52
CA VAL A 171 12.00 -10.99 -23.29
C VAL A 171 11.91 -10.64 -24.77
N CYS A 172 11.44 -9.43 -25.10
CA CYS A 172 11.36 -8.95 -26.49
C CYS A 172 12.75 -8.88 -27.14
N LEU A 173 13.74 -8.36 -26.44
CA LEU A 173 15.11 -8.23 -26.92
C LEU A 173 15.72 -9.60 -27.23
N PHE A 174 15.59 -10.56 -26.33
CA PHE A 174 16.10 -11.92 -26.54
C PHE A 174 15.33 -12.65 -27.65
N SER A 175 14.02 -12.49 -27.75
CA SER A 175 13.23 -13.05 -28.85
C SER A 175 13.63 -12.49 -30.21
N LEU A 176 13.94 -11.19 -30.29
CA LEU A 176 14.45 -10.56 -31.50
C LEU A 176 15.82 -11.08 -31.86
N PHE A 177 16.72 -11.26 -30.91
CA PHE A 177 18.04 -11.86 -31.18
C PHE A 177 17.95 -13.29 -31.73
N GLU A 178 17.04 -14.11 -31.18
CA GLU A 178 16.82 -15.47 -31.70
C GLU A 178 16.21 -15.47 -33.11
N PHE A 179 15.37 -14.49 -33.44
CA PHE A 179 14.78 -14.39 -34.77
C PHE A 179 15.72 -13.80 -35.84
N LEU A 180 16.57 -12.82 -35.47
CA LEU A 180 17.45 -12.12 -36.39
C LEU A 180 18.80 -12.87 -36.61
N LEU A 181 19.20 -13.70 -35.66
CA LEU A 181 20.38 -14.58 -35.78
C LEU A 181 19.85 -16.00 -35.99
N PRO A 182 19.53 -16.41 -37.25
CA PRO A 182 19.21 -17.80 -37.51
C PRO A 182 20.36 -18.67 -37.07
N PRO A 183 20.12 -19.91 -36.65
CA PRO A 183 21.15 -20.78 -36.10
C PRO A 183 22.20 -21.03 -37.16
N PHE A 184 23.27 -20.24 -37.16
CA PHE A 184 24.47 -20.48 -37.99
C PHE A 184 25.27 -21.69 -37.49
N TRP A 185 24.67 -22.49 -36.59
CA TRP A 185 25.27 -23.67 -35.98
C TRP A 185 24.24 -24.82 -35.97
N SER A 186 23.97 -25.37 -37.13
CA SER A 186 23.47 -26.75 -37.29
C SER A 186 24.59 -27.61 -37.87
#